data_cd94ac88dd6d66f41f884d6d947181b5
#
_entry.id   cd94ac88dd6d66f41f884d6d947181b5
#
_cell.length_a   1.000
_cell.length_b   1.000
_cell.length_c   1.000
_cell.angle_alpha   90.00
_cell.angle_beta   90.00
_cell.angle_gamma   90.00
#
_symmetry.space_group_name_H-M   'P 1'
#
loop_
_entity.id
_entity.type
_entity.pdbx_description
1 polymer ?
#
loop_
_entity_poly.entity_id
_entity_poly.type
_entity_poly.pdbx_seq_one_letter_code
_entity_poly.pdbx_strand_id
1 'polypeptide(L)'
;AIYSGGQDENGNPVGTANYDICESALGRRASHGCVRVQRKDNADGYSHTWLWNNLRGQKDIKIIIWDDDGRKLRETDPATPVYYNKDGGKKYHTTARCASVKSRYLPLSAITYGDLSSYPYNQLSPCTTCGAPERPEVVAAWNSVIDEAYDELGLTP
;
A
#
# COMPACT_ATOMS: atom_id res chain seq x y z
N ALA A 1 2.69 16.20 -6.47
CA ALA A 1 3.35 17.51 -6.43
C ALA A 1 4.63 17.39 -5.60
N ILE A 2 5.77 17.74 -6.19
CA ILE A 2 7.04 17.86 -5.47
C ILE A 2 6.91 19.17 -4.66
N TYR A 3 6.86 19.05 -3.34
CA TYR A 3 6.76 20.23 -2.48
C TYR A 3 8.15 20.87 -2.36
N SER A 4 8.40 21.88 -3.18
CA SER A 4 9.43 22.88 -2.87
C SER A 4 8.83 23.80 -1.81
N GLY A 5 9.47 23.98 -0.67
CA GLY A 5 8.95 24.86 0.39
C GLY A 5 8.37 26.17 -0.16
N GLY A 6 7.37 26.70 0.52
CA GLY A 6 6.70 27.91 0.06
C GLY A 6 7.68 29.04 -0.25
N GLN A 7 7.38 29.82 -1.25
CA GLN A 7 8.08 31.09 -1.53
C GLN A 7 7.21 32.24 -0.98
N ASP A 8 7.85 33.28 -0.50
CA ASP A 8 7.17 34.54 -0.19
C ASP A 8 6.73 35.24 -1.50
N GLU A 9 5.99 36.33 -1.38
CA GLU A 9 5.52 37.12 -2.51
C GLU A 9 6.65 37.71 -3.41
N ASN A 10 7.90 37.66 -2.95
CA ASN A 10 9.09 38.06 -3.68
C ASN A 10 9.88 36.86 -4.28
N GLY A 11 9.34 35.64 -4.13
CA GLY A 11 9.98 34.43 -4.65
C GLY A 11 11.11 33.86 -3.79
N ASN A 12 11.33 34.41 -2.57
CA ASN A 12 12.34 33.85 -1.68
C ASN A 12 11.82 32.63 -0.92
N PRO A 13 12.65 31.62 -0.67
CA PRO A 13 12.22 30.45 0.08
C PRO A 13 11.79 30.85 1.50
N VAL A 14 10.55 30.56 1.84
CA VAL A 14 9.98 30.80 3.18
C VAL A 14 10.50 29.74 4.14
N GLY A 15 11.58 30.10 4.83
CA GLY A 15 12.04 29.40 6.03
C GLY A 15 12.72 28.07 5.80
N THR A 16 13.99 27.98 6.14
CA THR A 16 14.76 26.74 6.24
C THR A 16 14.16 25.75 7.25
N ALA A 17 13.47 26.24 8.28
CA ALA A 17 12.81 25.42 9.30
C ALA A 17 11.72 24.47 8.74
N ASN A 18 11.02 24.87 7.70
CA ASN A 18 10.01 24.00 7.09
C ASN A 18 10.60 22.83 6.33
N TYR A 19 11.81 22.96 5.80
CA TYR A 19 12.52 21.86 5.14
C TYR A 19 12.98 20.80 6.14
N ASP A 20 13.50 21.22 7.28
CA ASP A 20 13.98 20.32 8.33
C ASP A 20 12.83 19.48 8.92
N ILE A 21 11.66 20.11 9.10
CA ILE A 21 10.44 19.39 9.53
C ILE A 21 9.99 18.39 8.46
N CYS A 22 10.08 18.72 7.19
CA CYS A 22 9.72 17.83 6.11
C CYS A 22 10.73 16.68 5.95
N GLU A 23 12.01 16.93 6.09
CA GLU A 23 13.06 15.90 6.02
C GLU A 23 12.99 14.91 7.18
N SER A 24 12.66 15.36 8.38
CA SER A 24 12.45 14.48 9.54
C SER A 24 11.27 13.51 9.38
N ALA A 25 10.37 13.80 8.45
CA ALA A 25 9.21 12.97 8.14
C ALA A 25 9.43 12.05 6.91
N LEU A 26 10.62 12.06 6.30
CA LEU A 26 10.95 11.11 5.23
C LEU A 26 10.91 9.67 5.75
N GLY A 27 10.42 8.74 4.93
CA GLY A 27 10.21 7.36 5.31
C GLY A 27 8.99 7.11 6.20
N ARG A 28 8.15 8.13 6.43
CA ARG A 28 6.91 8.01 7.21
C ARG A 28 5.70 8.46 6.40
N ARG A 29 4.55 7.89 6.67
CA ARG A 29 3.26 8.31 6.10
C ARG A 29 2.82 9.64 6.72
N ALA A 30 3.42 10.74 6.26
CA ALA A 30 3.23 12.06 6.83
C ALA A 30 2.66 13.09 5.83
N SER A 31 2.03 12.65 4.73
CA SER A 31 1.39 13.53 3.76
C SER A 31 0.00 13.02 3.38
N HIS A 32 -0.82 13.90 2.84
CA HIS A 32 -2.15 13.60 2.32
C HIS A 32 -2.13 13.22 0.83
N GLY A 33 -1.04 12.60 0.36
CA GLY A 33 -0.88 12.16 -1.03
C GLY A 33 0.32 12.74 -1.79
N CYS A 34 1.10 13.66 -1.17
CA CYS A 34 2.31 14.18 -1.81
C CYS A 34 3.49 13.24 -1.60
N VAL A 35 4.22 12.92 -2.66
CA VAL A 35 5.52 12.26 -2.57
C VAL A 35 6.54 13.28 -2.09
N ARG A 36 7.27 12.95 -1.03
CA ARG A 36 8.33 13.79 -0.47
C ARG A 36 9.68 13.20 -0.83
N VAL A 37 10.57 14.06 -1.26
CA VAL A 37 11.92 13.70 -1.66
C VAL A 37 12.91 14.51 -0.81
N GLN A 38 14.00 13.87 -0.41
CA GLN A 38 15.06 14.52 0.35
C GLN A 38 15.67 15.70 -0.41
N ARG A 39 16.07 16.72 0.32
CA ARG A 39 16.66 17.93 -0.23
C ARG A 39 18.13 17.76 -0.59
N LYS A 40 18.89 17.10 0.31
CA LYS A 40 20.31 16.83 0.11
C LYS A 40 20.48 15.57 -0.72
N ASP A 41 21.57 15.50 -1.47
CA ASP A 41 21.92 14.32 -2.21
C ASP A 41 22.13 13.12 -1.25
N ASN A 42 21.60 11.96 -1.62
CA ASN A 42 21.94 10.71 -0.96
C ASN A 42 23.36 10.25 -1.38
N ALA A 43 23.79 9.07 -0.89
CA ALA A 43 25.10 8.52 -1.22
C ALA A 43 25.34 8.34 -2.73
N ASP A 44 24.26 8.16 -3.50
CA ASP A 44 24.30 7.95 -4.94
C ASP A 44 24.14 9.26 -5.74
N GLY A 45 24.07 10.40 -5.07
CA GLY A 45 23.95 11.73 -5.69
C GLY A 45 22.53 12.11 -6.10
N TYR A 46 21.50 11.46 -5.56
CA TYR A 46 20.11 11.75 -5.89
C TYR A 46 19.45 12.63 -4.82
N SER A 47 18.72 13.64 -5.30
CA SER A 47 17.97 14.59 -4.45
C SER A 47 16.79 15.18 -5.22
N HIS A 48 16.02 16.02 -4.55
CA HIS A 48 15.01 16.88 -5.20
C HIS A 48 15.63 17.69 -6.34
N THR A 49 16.80 18.28 -6.15
CA THR A 49 17.49 19.08 -7.17
C THR A 49 17.88 18.21 -8.38
N TRP A 50 18.37 17.00 -8.13
CA TRP A 50 18.67 16.04 -9.17
C TRP A 50 17.42 15.69 -10.00
N LEU A 51 16.32 15.36 -9.34
CA LEU A 51 15.06 15.05 -10.02
C LEU A 51 14.58 16.22 -10.87
N TRP A 52 14.62 17.44 -10.31
CA TRP A 52 14.22 18.63 -11.04
C TRP A 52 15.07 18.87 -12.29
N ASN A 53 16.37 18.76 -12.18
CA ASN A 53 17.30 19.03 -13.28
C ASN A 53 17.22 17.96 -14.38
N ASN A 54 16.98 16.71 -14.03
CA ASN A 54 17.05 15.59 -14.96
C ASN A 54 15.67 15.17 -15.50
N LEU A 55 14.59 15.37 -14.76
CA LEU A 55 13.27 14.87 -15.13
C LEU A 55 12.28 15.97 -15.51
N ARG A 56 12.58 17.24 -15.22
CA ARG A 56 11.72 18.36 -15.59
C ARG A 56 11.50 18.41 -17.10
N GLY A 57 10.23 18.40 -17.49
CA GLY A 57 9.83 18.50 -18.91
C GLY A 57 9.97 17.20 -19.70
N GLN A 58 10.45 16.13 -19.10
CA GLN A 58 10.39 14.81 -19.73
C GLN A 58 8.94 14.27 -19.69
N LYS A 59 8.60 13.49 -20.73
CA LYS A 59 7.33 12.78 -20.83
C LYS A 59 7.57 11.30 -20.58
N ASP A 60 6.50 10.61 -20.26
CA ASP A 60 6.50 9.15 -20.12
C ASP A 60 7.43 8.62 -18.99
N ILE A 61 7.56 9.40 -17.90
CA ILE A 61 8.28 8.98 -16.71
C ILE A 61 7.40 8.01 -15.94
N LYS A 62 7.89 6.78 -15.74
CA LYS A 62 7.27 5.80 -14.87
C LYS A 62 7.79 6.01 -13.44
N ILE A 63 6.88 6.12 -12.49
CA ILE A 63 7.20 6.21 -11.07
C ILE A 63 6.67 4.94 -10.40
N ILE A 64 7.55 4.19 -9.75
CA ILE A 64 7.21 3.01 -8.98
C ILE A 64 7.34 3.38 -7.52
N ILE A 65 6.27 3.22 -6.76
CA ILE A 65 6.23 3.49 -5.31
C ILE A 65 5.80 2.21 -4.62
N TRP A 66 6.63 1.69 -3.74
CA TRP A 66 6.30 0.54 -2.90
C TRP A 66 6.58 0.83 -1.43
N ASP A 67 5.93 0.08 -0.55
CA ASP A 67 6.13 0.17 0.89
C ASP A 67 7.20 -0.84 1.31
N ASP A 68 8.18 -0.41 2.08
CA ASP A 68 9.30 -1.27 2.51
C ASP A 68 8.88 -2.42 3.43
N ASP A 69 7.75 -2.28 4.13
CA ASP A 69 7.20 -3.30 5.03
C ASP A 69 6.53 -4.47 4.32
N GLY A 70 6.78 -4.70 3.08
CA GLY A 70 6.13 -5.81 2.44
C GLY A 70 5.93 -5.54 0.98
N ARG A 71 6.98 -5.46 0.39
CA ARG A 71 7.04 -5.41 -1.05
C ARG A 71 6.01 -6.33 -1.67
N LYS A 72 5.96 -7.59 -1.21
CA LYS A 72 4.89 -8.53 -1.56
C LYS A 72 3.92 -8.72 -0.39
N LEU A 73 2.64 -8.77 -0.73
CA LEU A 73 1.65 -9.25 0.23
C LEU A 73 1.89 -10.72 0.52
N ARG A 74 1.72 -11.09 1.79
CA ARG A 74 1.87 -12.48 2.21
C ARG A 74 0.81 -13.35 1.52
N GLU A 75 1.25 -14.37 0.84
CA GLU A 75 0.38 -15.41 0.31
C GLU A 75 -0.22 -16.24 1.43
N THR A 76 -1.48 -16.54 1.30
CA THR A 76 -2.21 -17.41 2.22
C THR A 76 -2.48 -18.72 1.51
N ASP A 77 -2.19 -19.83 2.19
CA ASP A 77 -2.48 -21.16 1.66
C ASP A 77 -3.97 -21.27 1.26
N PRO A 78 -4.29 -21.64 0.02
CA PRO A 78 -5.66 -21.81 -0.45
C PRO A 78 -6.52 -22.73 0.42
N ALA A 79 -5.91 -23.70 1.12
CA ALA A 79 -6.61 -24.61 2.05
C ALA A 79 -6.92 -23.97 3.41
N THR A 80 -6.41 -22.76 3.70
CA THR A 80 -6.64 -22.07 4.98
C THR A 80 -8.13 -21.85 5.22
N PRO A 81 -8.70 -22.25 6.37
CA PRO A 81 -10.11 -22.01 6.66
C PRO A 81 -10.36 -20.51 6.91
N VAL A 82 -11.38 -20.00 6.25
CA VAL A 82 -11.97 -18.69 6.51
C VAL A 82 -13.47 -18.84 6.74
N TYR A 83 -14.07 -17.87 7.38
CA TYR A 83 -15.43 -17.98 7.87
C TYR A 83 -16.30 -16.85 7.35
N TYR A 84 -17.55 -17.14 7.01
CA TYR A 84 -18.49 -16.17 6.51
C TYR A 84 -19.89 -16.38 7.09
N ASN A 85 -20.72 -15.35 7.04
CA ASN A 85 -22.11 -15.46 7.43
C ASN A 85 -22.96 -15.94 6.24
N LYS A 86 -23.45 -17.18 6.28
CA LYS A 86 -24.29 -17.77 5.24
C LYS A 86 -25.68 -17.12 5.10
N ASP A 87 -26.14 -16.48 6.17
CA ASP A 87 -27.46 -15.84 6.22
C ASP A 87 -27.42 -14.36 5.76
N GLY A 88 -26.33 -13.97 5.13
CA GLY A 88 -26.07 -12.64 4.61
C GLY A 88 -24.92 -11.95 5.34
N GLY A 89 -24.14 -11.25 4.60
CA GLY A 89 -22.93 -10.57 5.07
C GLY A 89 -22.00 -10.33 3.91
N LYS A 90 -21.14 -9.30 4.04
CA LYS A 90 -20.25 -8.90 2.95
C LYS A 90 -18.78 -9.18 3.29
N LYS A 91 -18.52 -9.88 4.40
CA LYS A 91 -17.16 -10.10 4.90
C LYS A 91 -16.88 -11.56 5.19
N TYR A 92 -15.62 -11.94 5.00
CA TYR A 92 -15.06 -13.17 5.53
C TYR A 92 -14.10 -12.85 6.68
N HIS A 93 -13.85 -13.84 7.53
CA HIS A 93 -13.18 -13.70 8.83
C HIS A 93 -12.16 -14.82 9.03
N THR A 94 -11.17 -14.59 9.90
CA THR A 94 -10.19 -15.62 10.30
C THR A 94 -10.71 -16.55 11.40
N THR A 95 -11.84 -16.24 12.00
CA THR A 95 -12.40 -17.03 13.10
C THR A 95 -13.92 -17.15 12.98
N ALA A 96 -14.45 -18.30 13.38
CA ALA A 96 -15.88 -18.58 13.40
C ALA A 96 -16.67 -17.69 14.39
N ARG A 97 -15.99 -17.01 15.31
CA ARG A 97 -16.61 -16.16 16.36
C ARG A 97 -15.98 -14.77 16.39
N CYS A 98 -15.94 -14.13 15.26
CA CYS A 98 -15.39 -12.77 15.16
C CYS A 98 -16.23 -11.76 15.94
N ALA A 99 -15.57 -10.92 16.74
CA ALA A 99 -16.21 -9.90 17.58
C ALA A 99 -17.02 -8.84 16.79
N SER A 100 -16.73 -8.66 15.51
CA SER A 100 -17.48 -7.72 14.65
C SER A 100 -18.83 -8.27 14.20
N VAL A 101 -19.14 -9.54 14.48
CA VAL A 101 -20.37 -10.22 14.07
C VAL A 101 -21.34 -10.34 15.24
N LYS A 102 -22.59 -9.98 15.01
CA LYS A 102 -23.64 -10.11 16.04
C LYS A 102 -23.79 -11.57 16.46
N SER A 103 -23.96 -11.81 17.77
CA SER A 103 -24.00 -13.16 18.38
C SER A 103 -25.03 -14.10 17.74
N ARG A 104 -26.17 -13.56 17.28
CA ARG A 104 -27.23 -14.35 16.61
C ARG A 104 -26.81 -15.02 15.30
N TYR A 105 -25.71 -14.59 14.71
CA TYR A 105 -25.17 -15.14 13.47
C TYR A 105 -23.93 -16.04 13.71
N LEU A 106 -23.59 -16.26 14.95
CA LEU A 106 -22.45 -17.11 15.33
C LEU A 106 -22.91 -18.53 15.70
N PRO A 107 -22.12 -19.55 15.40
CA PRO A 107 -20.84 -19.48 14.71
C PRO A 107 -21.00 -19.29 13.20
N LEU A 108 -20.00 -18.65 12.57
CA LEU A 108 -19.90 -18.48 11.12
C LEU A 108 -19.61 -19.81 10.43
N SER A 109 -19.99 -19.93 9.16
CA SER A 109 -19.73 -21.10 8.32
C SER A 109 -18.31 -21.06 7.75
N ALA A 110 -17.64 -22.20 7.71
CA ALA A 110 -16.29 -22.33 7.15
C ALA A 110 -16.34 -22.55 5.63
N ILE A 111 -15.38 -21.96 4.96
CA ILE A 111 -14.96 -22.22 3.57
C ILE A 111 -13.44 -22.20 3.53
N THR A 112 -12.84 -22.55 2.41
CA THR A 112 -11.39 -22.37 2.23
C THR A 112 -11.08 -20.99 1.67
N TYR A 113 -9.85 -20.50 1.91
CA TYR A 113 -9.40 -19.24 1.33
C TYR A 113 -9.44 -19.25 -0.21
N GLY A 114 -9.13 -20.40 -0.83
CA GLY A 114 -9.20 -20.57 -2.27
C GLY A 114 -10.62 -20.42 -2.85
N ASP A 115 -11.66 -20.77 -2.07
CA ASP A 115 -13.05 -20.64 -2.50
C ASP A 115 -13.45 -19.16 -2.72
N LEU A 116 -12.72 -18.20 -2.12
CA LEU A 116 -12.98 -16.77 -2.27
C LEU A 116 -12.87 -16.28 -3.71
N SER A 117 -12.18 -16.99 -4.58
CA SER A 117 -12.06 -16.65 -6.01
C SER A 117 -13.29 -17.05 -6.83
N SER A 118 -14.21 -17.82 -6.24
CA SER A 118 -15.37 -18.38 -6.93
C SER A 118 -16.68 -17.78 -6.42
N TYR A 119 -17.70 -17.74 -7.28
CA TYR A 119 -19.05 -17.39 -6.87
C TYR A 119 -19.64 -18.46 -5.92
N PRO A 120 -20.35 -18.07 -4.86
CA PRO A 120 -20.79 -16.71 -4.49
C PRO A 120 -19.80 -15.95 -3.61
N TYR A 121 -18.67 -16.55 -3.22
CA TYR A 121 -17.75 -16.00 -2.21
C TYR A 121 -16.86 -14.88 -2.75
N ASN A 122 -16.77 -14.75 -4.07
CA ASN A 122 -15.99 -13.69 -4.72
C ASN A 122 -16.53 -12.26 -4.48
N GLN A 123 -17.66 -12.12 -3.82
CA GLN A 123 -18.23 -10.84 -3.41
C GLN A 123 -17.89 -10.46 -1.96
N LEU A 124 -17.27 -11.37 -1.21
CA LEU A 124 -16.89 -11.11 0.18
C LEU A 124 -15.61 -10.29 0.25
N SER A 125 -15.55 -9.37 1.20
CA SER A 125 -14.34 -8.58 1.51
C SER A 125 -13.72 -9.01 2.84
N PRO A 126 -12.42 -8.77 3.06
CA PRO A 126 -11.77 -9.13 4.32
C PRO A 126 -12.31 -8.33 5.50
N CYS A 127 -12.38 -8.98 6.65
CA CYS A 127 -12.71 -8.33 7.90
C CYS A 127 -11.47 -7.75 8.56
N THR A 128 -11.40 -6.44 8.68
CA THR A 128 -10.28 -5.75 9.33
C THR A 128 -10.21 -5.99 10.84
N THR A 129 -11.35 -6.26 11.50
CA THR A 129 -11.40 -6.49 12.95
C THR A 129 -10.64 -7.74 13.39
N CYS A 130 -10.69 -8.80 12.59
CA CYS A 130 -9.96 -10.05 12.89
C CYS A 130 -8.73 -10.25 12.00
N GLY A 131 -8.33 -9.25 11.22
CA GLY A 131 -7.16 -9.32 10.37
C GLY A 131 -7.27 -10.41 9.30
N ALA A 132 -8.43 -10.50 8.64
CA ALA A 132 -8.58 -11.43 7.54
C ALA A 132 -7.62 -11.06 6.39
N PRO A 133 -6.91 -12.04 5.79
CA PRO A 133 -5.98 -11.77 4.70
C PRO A 133 -6.70 -11.11 3.52
N GLU A 134 -5.97 -10.39 2.69
CA GLU A 134 -6.50 -9.87 1.45
C GLU A 134 -6.95 -11.00 0.52
N ARG A 135 -7.77 -10.67 -0.45
CA ARG A 135 -8.31 -11.65 -1.39
C ARG A 135 -7.21 -12.25 -2.29
N PRO A 136 -7.34 -13.53 -2.71
CA PRO A 136 -6.32 -14.18 -3.55
C PRO A 136 -5.93 -13.38 -4.79
N GLU A 137 -6.91 -12.85 -5.51
CA GLU A 137 -6.68 -12.06 -6.72
C GLU A 137 -6.03 -10.70 -6.44
N VAL A 138 -6.31 -10.08 -5.30
CA VAL A 138 -5.68 -8.82 -4.90
C VAL A 138 -4.22 -9.08 -4.54
N VAL A 139 -3.94 -10.15 -3.80
CA VAL A 139 -2.57 -10.56 -3.46
C VAL A 139 -1.77 -10.88 -4.73
N ALA A 140 -2.34 -11.67 -5.65
CA ALA A 140 -1.67 -12.02 -6.89
C ALA A 140 -1.39 -10.80 -7.77
N ALA A 141 -2.38 -9.92 -7.95
CA ALA A 141 -2.21 -8.71 -8.75
C ALA A 141 -1.17 -7.76 -8.15
N TRP A 142 -1.18 -7.57 -6.83
CA TRP A 142 -0.18 -6.75 -6.15
C TRP A 142 1.23 -7.33 -6.29
N ASN A 143 1.38 -8.62 -6.03
CA ASN A 143 2.67 -9.29 -6.08
C ASN A 143 3.24 -9.29 -7.52
N SER A 144 2.38 -9.44 -8.54
CA SER A 144 2.80 -9.32 -9.95
C SER A 144 3.37 -7.95 -10.29
N VAL A 145 2.71 -6.87 -9.82
CA VAL A 145 3.23 -5.49 -10.03
C VAL A 145 4.59 -5.30 -9.36
N ILE A 146 4.79 -5.88 -8.19
CA ILE A 146 6.08 -5.82 -7.50
C ILE A 146 7.14 -6.60 -8.27
N ASP A 147 6.83 -7.80 -8.77
CA ASP A 147 7.77 -8.60 -9.56
C ASP A 147 8.16 -7.89 -10.85
N GLU A 148 7.20 -7.33 -11.58
CA GLU A 148 7.45 -6.53 -12.77
C GLU A 148 8.37 -5.32 -12.48
N ALA A 149 8.14 -4.65 -11.34
CA ALA A 149 8.96 -3.52 -10.92
C ALA A 149 10.40 -3.94 -10.60
N TYR A 150 10.59 -5.08 -9.94
CA TYR A 150 11.91 -5.63 -9.67
C TYR A 150 12.65 -6.00 -10.97
N ASP A 151 11.96 -6.65 -11.90
CA ASP A 151 12.51 -7.03 -13.19
C ASP A 151 12.94 -5.79 -14.00
N GLU A 152 12.09 -4.76 -14.06
CA GLU A 152 12.41 -3.52 -14.76
C GLU A 152 13.61 -2.76 -14.18
N LEU A 153 13.80 -2.85 -12.86
CA LEU A 153 14.89 -2.19 -12.15
C LEU A 153 16.16 -3.05 -12.08
N GLY A 154 16.10 -4.31 -12.54
CA GLY A 154 17.21 -5.26 -12.41
C GLY A 154 17.53 -5.60 -10.95
N LEU A 155 16.54 -5.50 -10.05
CA LEU A 155 16.68 -5.83 -8.65
C LEU A 155 16.25 -7.29 -8.41
N THR A 156 16.90 -7.93 -7.45
CA THR A 156 16.45 -9.26 -6.95
C THR A 156 15.55 -9.05 -5.74
N PRO A 157 14.42 -9.78 -5.62
CA PRO A 157 13.51 -9.70 -4.48
C PRO A 157 14.13 -10.21 -3.18
#